data_c109bad136782a68dab6dc2c38ca39cd
#
_entry.id   c109bad136782a68dab6dc2c38ca39cd
#
_cell.length_a   1.000
_cell.length_b   1.000
_cell.length_c   1.000
_cell.angle_alpha   90.00
_cell.angle_beta   90.00
_cell.angle_gamma   90.00
#
_symmetry.space_group_name_H-M   'P 1'
#
loop_
_entity.id
_entity.type
_entity.pdbx_description
1 polymer ?
#
loop_
_entity_poly.entity_id
_entity_poly.type
_entity_poly.pdbx_seq_one_letter_code
_entity_poly.pdbx_strand_id
1 'polypeptide(L)'
;MSALYAYSIDNIIIEISGIEVPILDGSSNPFIYLIQSGEPINQEREKKFIKVKKALKYEIDGKFAMLEPYDGFKIDFSIDFPHPVFADRNNSISIDYYNDSYVDEIARARTFGFMQEVEYLRSNGLAKGGSLDNAIVMDEYKIINNDRLRYEDEFVRHKVLDAFGDLYLTGHALLGKFTAFKSGHEINNQLLRLLMKDKDSYDLVSLTESDRVYQQIINHNEQLELIQNEAALAWFLGQLLFY
;
A
#
# COMPACT_ATOMS: atom_id res chain seq x y z
N MET A 1 0.98 7.44 1.60
CA MET A 1 -0.09 7.27 0.56
C MET A 1 -0.89 5.98 0.80
N SER A 2 -0.26 4.82 0.97
CA SER A 2 -0.97 3.54 1.17
C SER A 2 -1.95 3.56 2.35
N ALA A 3 -1.56 4.10 3.51
CA ALA A 3 -2.45 4.27 4.66
C ALA A 3 -3.66 5.19 4.36
N LEU A 4 -3.44 6.26 3.57
CA LEU A 4 -4.53 7.15 3.14
C LEU A 4 -5.51 6.42 2.22
N TYR A 5 -5.00 5.59 1.30
CA TYR A 5 -5.84 4.72 0.47
C TYR A 5 -6.70 3.80 1.34
N ALA A 6 -6.07 3.10 2.29
CA ALA A 6 -6.72 2.12 3.15
C ALA A 6 -7.89 2.70 3.97
N TYR A 7 -7.77 3.97 4.36
CA TYR A 7 -8.80 4.69 5.12
C TYR A 7 -9.65 5.62 4.25
N SER A 8 -9.58 5.46 2.93
CA SER A 8 -10.40 6.24 1.99
C SER A 8 -10.29 7.76 2.15
N ILE A 9 -9.11 8.26 2.58
CA ILE A 9 -8.88 9.69 2.82
C ILE A 9 -8.67 10.39 1.48
N ASP A 10 -9.66 11.11 1.01
CA ASP A 10 -9.61 11.83 -0.27
C ASP A 10 -8.97 13.23 -0.13
N ASN A 11 -9.13 13.88 1.02
CA ASN A 11 -8.66 15.24 1.25
C ASN A 11 -7.90 15.33 2.57
N ILE A 12 -6.64 15.77 2.51
CA ILE A 12 -5.77 15.93 3.67
C ILE A 12 -4.71 16.99 3.40
N ILE A 13 -4.30 17.70 4.44
CA ILE A 13 -3.12 18.57 4.42
C ILE A 13 -2.01 17.86 5.17
N ILE A 14 -0.88 17.64 4.52
CA ILE A 14 0.31 17.02 5.11
C ILE A 14 1.44 18.03 5.13
N GLU A 15 1.87 18.43 6.32
CA GLU A 15 2.98 19.34 6.52
C GLU A 15 4.22 18.56 6.97
N ILE A 16 5.32 18.68 6.25
CA ILE A 16 6.61 18.07 6.58
C ILE A 16 7.70 19.12 6.61
N SER A 17 8.61 19.03 7.57
CA SER A 17 9.74 19.96 7.70
C SER A 17 10.99 19.52 6.94
N GLY A 18 11.02 18.28 6.46
CA GLY A 18 12.12 17.67 5.73
C GLY A 18 11.78 17.35 4.27
N ILE A 19 12.74 16.79 3.55
CA ILE A 19 12.57 16.34 2.16
C ILE A 19 11.97 14.92 2.07
N GLU A 20 12.01 14.15 3.16
CA GLU A 20 11.48 12.78 3.25
C GLU A 20 10.40 12.73 4.33
N VAL A 21 9.34 11.97 4.08
CA VAL A 21 8.37 11.59 5.10
C VAL A 21 9.05 10.65 6.10
N PRO A 22 8.82 10.78 7.43
CA PRO A 22 9.41 9.87 8.40
C PRO A 22 9.11 8.41 8.08
N ILE A 23 10.12 7.56 8.13
CA ILE A 23 9.99 6.13 7.83
C ILE A 23 9.22 5.37 8.94
N LEU A 24 9.22 5.90 10.17
CA LEU A 24 8.66 5.28 11.37
C LEU A 24 9.19 3.84 11.55
N ASP A 25 8.33 2.84 11.59
CA ASP A 25 8.72 1.44 11.71
C ASP A 25 8.93 0.73 10.35
N GLY A 26 8.94 1.49 9.25
CA GLY A 26 9.11 0.99 7.89
C GLY A 26 7.86 0.42 7.24
N SER A 27 6.71 0.48 7.91
CA SER A 27 5.41 0.01 7.41
C SER A 27 4.37 1.13 7.37
N SER A 28 3.17 0.85 6.89
CA SER A 28 2.06 1.81 6.91
C SER A 28 1.30 1.83 8.26
N ASN A 29 1.52 0.85 9.13
CA ASN A 29 0.74 0.67 10.34
C ASN A 29 0.77 1.88 11.30
N PRO A 30 1.91 2.52 11.60
CA PRO A 30 1.92 3.72 12.44
C PRO A 30 1.16 4.90 11.84
N PHE A 31 1.15 5.02 10.50
CA PHE A 31 0.37 6.06 9.81
C PHE A 31 -1.13 5.80 9.91
N ILE A 32 -1.55 4.54 9.85
CA ILE A 32 -2.94 4.14 10.11
C ILE A 32 -3.37 4.60 11.49
N TYR A 33 -2.56 4.32 12.51
CA TYR A 33 -2.83 4.75 13.88
C TYR A 33 -2.97 6.28 14.01
N LEU A 34 -2.10 7.05 13.32
CA LEU A 34 -2.19 8.50 13.29
C LEU A 34 -3.48 8.99 12.62
N ILE A 35 -3.89 8.37 11.51
CA ILE A 35 -5.15 8.70 10.82
C ILE A 35 -6.34 8.43 11.73
N GLN A 36 -6.38 7.27 12.38
CA GLN A 36 -7.44 6.91 13.33
C GLN A 36 -7.55 7.91 14.48
N SER A 37 -6.39 8.31 15.05
CA SER A 37 -6.35 9.28 16.15
C SER A 37 -6.78 10.69 15.73
N GLY A 38 -6.73 10.99 14.44
CA GLY A 38 -7.15 12.28 13.87
C GLY A 38 -8.65 12.42 13.61
N GLU A 39 -9.43 11.37 13.89
CA GLU A 39 -10.89 11.34 13.73
C GLU A 39 -11.32 11.87 12.33
N PRO A 40 -11.07 11.13 11.23
CA PRO A 40 -11.46 11.54 9.90
C PRO A 40 -12.97 11.84 9.82
N ILE A 41 -13.35 12.91 9.12
CA ILE A 41 -14.74 13.31 8.97
C ILE A 41 -15.26 13.01 7.56
N ASN A 42 -16.47 12.51 7.46
CA ASN A 42 -17.15 12.32 6.19
C ASN A 42 -17.54 13.67 5.58
N GLN A 43 -17.31 13.82 4.28
CA GLN A 43 -17.70 14.99 3.50
C GLN A 43 -18.99 14.73 2.73
N GLU A 44 -19.73 15.80 2.41
CA GLU A 44 -21.06 15.71 1.75
C GLU A 44 -20.99 15.26 0.28
N ARG A 45 -19.84 15.38 -0.37
CA ARG A 45 -19.69 15.01 -1.79
C ARG A 45 -19.50 13.52 -1.97
N GLU A 46 -20.18 12.97 -2.96
CA GLU A 46 -20.00 11.57 -3.38
C GLU A 46 -18.54 11.28 -3.73
N LYS A 47 -18.03 10.17 -3.20
CA LYS A 47 -16.71 9.65 -3.56
C LYS A 47 -16.71 9.20 -5.02
N LYS A 48 -15.65 9.57 -5.74
CA LYS A 48 -15.44 9.16 -7.12
C LYS A 48 -14.35 8.12 -7.24
N PHE A 49 -14.54 7.24 -8.21
CA PHE A 49 -13.64 6.14 -8.52
C PHE A 49 -13.22 6.20 -9.99
N ILE A 50 -11.99 5.82 -10.27
CA ILE A 50 -11.52 5.55 -11.63
C ILE A 50 -11.87 4.10 -11.96
N LYS A 51 -12.87 3.89 -12.82
CA LYS A 51 -13.26 2.56 -13.30
C LYS A 51 -12.49 2.25 -14.60
N VAL A 52 -11.61 1.26 -14.52
CA VAL A 52 -10.81 0.80 -15.67
C VAL A 52 -11.72 0.10 -16.69
N LYS A 53 -11.64 0.49 -17.96
CA LYS A 53 -12.47 -0.03 -19.07
C LYS A 53 -11.71 -0.90 -20.05
N LYS A 54 -10.40 -0.67 -20.19
CA LYS A 54 -9.53 -1.41 -21.12
C LYS A 54 -8.28 -1.87 -20.38
N ALA A 55 -7.73 -2.99 -20.82
CA ALA A 55 -6.44 -3.43 -20.36
C ALA A 55 -5.33 -2.46 -20.81
N LEU A 56 -4.51 -2.04 -19.89
CA LEU A 56 -3.32 -1.22 -20.11
C LEU A 56 -2.12 -1.89 -19.46
N LYS A 57 -1.02 -1.98 -20.20
CA LYS A 57 0.22 -2.57 -19.71
C LYS A 57 1.40 -1.64 -19.99
N TYR A 58 2.27 -1.47 -19.01
CA TYR A 58 3.61 -0.94 -19.20
C TYR A 58 4.63 -2.01 -18.88
N GLU A 59 5.55 -2.25 -19.81
CA GLU A 59 6.56 -3.31 -19.70
C GLU A 59 7.92 -2.80 -20.16
N ILE A 60 8.95 -3.15 -19.41
CA ILE A 60 10.35 -2.87 -19.71
C ILE A 60 11.25 -3.95 -19.09
N ASP A 61 12.19 -4.48 -19.86
CA ASP A 61 13.20 -5.46 -19.40
C ASP A 61 12.60 -6.67 -18.63
N GLY A 62 11.46 -7.18 -19.13
CA GLY A 62 10.76 -8.33 -18.52
C GLY A 62 10.06 -8.02 -17.20
N LYS A 63 9.98 -6.74 -16.79
CA LYS A 63 9.22 -6.24 -15.65
C LYS A 63 7.98 -5.55 -16.15
N PHE A 64 6.84 -5.72 -15.50
CA PHE A 64 5.62 -5.06 -15.94
C PHE A 64 4.67 -4.70 -14.81
N ALA A 65 3.80 -3.74 -15.13
CA ALA A 65 2.56 -3.46 -14.41
C ALA A 65 1.41 -3.35 -15.42
N MET A 66 0.24 -3.83 -15.05
CA MET A 66 -0.95 -3.89 -15.90
C MET A 66 -2.19 -3.55 -15.09
N LEU A 67 -3.11 -2.81 -15.71
CA LEU A 67 -4.47 -2.56 -15.21
C LEU A 67 -5.46 -3.20 -16.18
N GLU A 68 -6.47 -3.88 -15.64
CA GLU A 68 -7.54 -4.54 -16.36
C GLU A 68 -8.90 -4.21 -15.75
N PRO A 69 -10.00 -4.26 -16.53
CA PRO A 69 -11.34 -4.16 -15.99
C PRO A 69 -11.59 -5.22 -14.92
N TYR A 70 -12.12 -4.80 -13.77
CA TYR A 70 -12.52 -5.68 -12.68
C TYR A 70 -13.62 -5.00 -11.87
N ASP A 71 -14.58 -5.77 -11.39
CA ASP A 71 -15.67 -5.27 -10.56
C ASP A 71 -15.25 -5.33 -9.08
N GLY A 72 -14.54 -4.29 -8.65
CA GLY A 72 -13.85 -4.19 -7.37
C GLY A 72 -12.44 -3.64 -7.53
N PHE A 73 -11.58 -3.85 -6.53
CA PHE A 73 -10.17 -3.56 -6.64
C PHE A 73 -9.33 -4.75 -6.18
N LYS A 74 -8.52 -5.28 -7.07
CA LYS A 74 -7.67 -6.44 -6.84
C LYS A 74 -6.23 -6.18 -7.24
N ILE A 75 -5.28 -6.65 -6.43
CA ILE A 75 -3.84 -6.62 -6.72
C ILE A 75 -3.29 -8.04 -6.77
N ASP A 76 -2.70 -8.42 -7.91
CA ASP A 76 -1.85 -9.60 -8.05
C ASP A 76 -0.40 -9.12 -8.21
N PHE A 77 0.47 -9.44 -7.28
CA PHE A 77 1.86 -8.98 -7.29
C PHE A 77 2.83 -10.14 -7.16
N SER A 78 3.87 -10.14 -8.00
CA SER A 78 4.96 -11.11 -7.92
C SER A 78 6.31 -10.39 -7.96
N ILE A 79 7.22 -10.82 -7.08
CA ILE A 79 8.62 -10.38 -7.04
C ILE A 79 9.54 -11.51 -7.47
N ASP A 80 10.70 -11.14 -8.00
CA ASP A 80 11.76 -12.08 -8.33
C ASP A 80 13.11 -11.36 -8.18
N PHE A 81 13.80 -11.66 -7.09
CA PHE A 81 15.14 -11.16 -6.79
C PHE A 81 16.13 -12.31 -6.81
N PRO A 82 17.25 -12.19 -7.52
CA PRO A 82 18.29 -13.23 -7.59
C PRO A 82 19.12 -13.26 -6.30
N HIS A 83 18.47 -13.58 -5.17
CA HIS A 83 19.11 -13.58 -3.87
C HIS A 83 18.63 -14.79 -3.03
N PRO A 84 19.50 -15.48 -2.27
CA PRO A 84 19.16 -16.70 -1.52
C PRO A 84 17.96 -16.55 -0.58
N VAL A 85 17.75 -15.39 0.02
CA VAL A 85 16.63 -15.10 0.92
C VAL A 85 15.26 -15.34 0.26
N PHE A 86 15.15 -15.23 -1.06
CA PHE A 86 13.88 -15.37 -1.80
C PHE A 86 13.67 -16.78 -2.36
N ALA A 87 14.68 -17.66 -2.35
CA ALA A 87 14.62 -18.96 -3.05
C ALA A 87 13.52 -19.88 -2.55
N ASP A 88 13.29 -19.92 -1.22
CA ASP A 88 12.33 -20.84 -0.58
C ASP A 88 11.11 -20.08 0.01
N ARG A 89 10.81 -18.86 -0.50
CA ARG A 89 9.71 -18.04 -0.01
C ARG A 89 8.59 -17.92 -1.04
N ASN A 90 7.40 -17.65 -0.53
CA ASN A 90 6.31 -17.22 -1.38
C ASN A 90 6.58 -15.78 -1.87
N ASN A 91 6.83 -15.65 -3.15
CA ASN A 91 7.16 -14.40 -3.82
C ASN A 91 5.97 -13.81 -4.61
N SER A 92 4.76 -14.31 -4.40
CA SER A 92 3.56 -13.87 -5.07
C SER A 92 2.39 -13.78 -4.11
N ILE A 93 1.55 -12.77 -4.27
CA ILE A 93 0.36 -12.56 -3.46
C ILE A 93 -0.79 -12.00 -4.31
N SER A 94 -2.01 -12.34 -3.91
CA SER A 94 -3.25 -11.82 -4.48
C SER A 94 -4.09 -11.23 -3.36
N ILE A 95 -4.46 -9.96 -3.46
CA ILE A 95 -5.30 -9.24 -2.49
C ILE A 95 -6.52 -8.68 -3.21
N ASP A 96 -7.71 -9.07 -2.75
CA ASP A 96 -8.96 -8.42 -3.14
C ASP A 96 -9.34 -7.41 -2.07
N TYR A 97 -9.11 -6.14 -2.36
CA TYR A 97 -9.10 -5.06 -1.35
C TYR A 97 -10.38 -4.94 -0.53
N TYR A 98 -11.54 -5.17 -1.13
CA TYR A 98 -12.80 -5.04 -0.42
C TYR A 98 -13.26 -6.33 0.31
N ASN A 99 -12.54 -7.43 0.12
CA ASN A 99 -12.81 -8.70 0.78
C ASN A 99 -11.71 -9.06 1.80
N ASP A 100 -10.48 -8.58 1.60
CA ASP A 100 -9.34 -8.85 2.44
C ASP A 100 -9.04 -7.65 3.34
N SER A 101 -8.66 -7.90 4.59
CA SER A 101 -8.29 -6.83 5.53
C SER A 101 -6.92 -6.25 5.17
N TYR A 102 -6.86 -5.01 4.69
CA TYR A 102 -5.59 -4.32 4.47
C TYR A 102 -4.76 -4.21 5.76
N VAL A 103 -5.41 -4.00 6.90
CA VAL A 103 -4.73 -3.83 8.20
C VAL A 103 -4.01 -5.11 8.59
N ASP A 104 -4.67 -6.26 8.45
CA ASP A 104 -4.13 -7.56 8.85
C ASP A 104 -3.12 -8.09 7.83
N GLU A 105 -3.43 -7.92 6.54
CA GLU A 105 -2.68 -8.58 5.47
C GLU A 105 -1.49 -7.74 4.98
N ILE A 106 -1.56 -6.39 5.02
CA ILE A 106 -0.59 -5.53 4.32
C ILE A 106 0.06 -4.50 5.25
N ALA A 107 -0.71 -3.87 6.14
CA ALA A 107 -0.30 -2.64 6.82
C ALA A 107 1.03 -2.74 7.58
N ARG A 108 1.36 -3.90 8.12
CA ARG A 108 2.55 -4.14 8.97
C ARG A 108 3.79 -4.54 8.20
N ALA A 109 3.71 -4.76 6.87
CA ALA A 109 4.84 -5.17 6.05
C ALA A 109 5.89 -4.05 5.98
N ARG A 110 7.10 -4.33 6.46
CA ARG A 110 8.20 -3.37 6.49
C ARG A 110 8.89 -3.25 5.14
N THR A 111 9.42 -2.07 4.88
CA THR A 111 10.34 -1.85 3.76
C THR A 111 11.59 -2.69 3.90
N PHE A 112 12.23 -2.95 2.77
CA PHE A 112 13.45 -3.76 2.73
C PHE A 112 14.44 -3.20 1.70
N GLY A 113 15.71 -3.56 1.87
CA GLY A 113 16.76 -3.19 0.93
C GLY A 113 18.01 -4.05 1.08
N PHE A 114 18.86 -4.01 0.07
CA PHE A 114 20.16 -4.62 0.10
C PHE A 114 21.19 -3.64 0.68
N MET A 115 22.13 -4.14 1.47
CA MET A 115 23.13 -3.30 2.15
C MET A 115 23.82 -2.33 1.19
N GLN A 116 24.21 -2.79 0.02
CA GLN A 116 24.88 -1.97 -0.98
C GLN A 116 24.01 -0.81 -1.49
N GLU A 117 22.70 -1.05 -1.65
CA GLU A 117 21.74 -0.02 -2.06
C GLU A 117 21.51 1.01 -0.95
N VAL A 118 21.45 0.55 0.31
CA VAL A 118 21.33 1.43 1.49
C VAL A 118 22.54 2.36 1.59
N GLU A 119 23.74 1.85 1.42
CA GLU A 119 24.99 2.63 1.41
C GLU A 119 25.00 3.67 0.30
N TYR A 120 24.58 3.28 -0.91
CA TYR A 120 24.44 4.20 -2.04
C TYR A 120 23.43 5.32 -1.78
N LEU A 121 22.24 4.99 -1.26
CA LEU A 121 21.22 5.99 -0.92
C LEU A 121 21.73 6.99 0.13
N ARG A 122 22.39 6.49 1.17
CA ARG A 122 22.97 7.34 2.23
C ARG A 122 24.05 8.28 1.70
N SER A 123 24.91 7.80 0.81
CA SER A 123 25.95 8.65 0.18
C SER A 123 25.36 9.79 -0.66
N ASN A 124 24.10 9.62 -1.15
CA ASN A 124 23.32 10.63 -1.86
C ASN A 124 22.39 11.46 -0.94
N GLY A 125 22.50 11.31 0.38
CA GLY A 125 21.71 12.08 1.35
C GLY A 125 20.26 11.63 1.51
N LEU A 126 19.94 10.43 1.02
CA LEU A 126 18.63 9.75 1.13
C LEU A 126 18.66 8.64 2.19
N ALA A 127 17.47 8.09 2.52
CA ALA A 127 17.28 7.02 3.50
C ALA A 127 17.95 7.32 4.87
N LYS A 128 17.94 8.58 5.29
CA LYS A 128 18.61 9.03 6.54
C LYS A 128 17.97 8.45 7.79
N GLY A 129 16.66 8.19 7.76
CA GLY A 129 15.90 7.57 8.84
C GLY A 129 15.96 6.04 8.86
N GLY A 130 16.51 5.40 7.83
CA GLY A 130 16.57 3.94 7.73
C GLY A 130 17.56 3.32 8.71
N SER A 131 17.15 2.27 9.40
CA SER A 131 17.95 1.48 10.35
C SER A 131 17.49 0.03 10.34
N LEU A 132 18.21 -0.86 11.03
CA LEU A 132 17.80 -2.25 11.23
C LEU A 132 16.51 -2.37 12.10
N ASP A 133 16.09 -1.30 12.77
CA ASP A 133 14.86 -1.29 13.57
C ASP A 133 13.61 -1.05 12.72
N ASN A 134 13.76 -0.46 11.53
CA ASN A 134 12.63 -0.06 10.69
C ASN A 134 12.69 -0.53 9.22
N ALA A 135 13.76 -1.17 8.80
CA ALA A 135 13.88 -1.76 7.47
C ALA A 135 14.47 -3.17 7.56
N ILE A 136 13.99 -4.08 6.72
CA ILE A 136 14.60 -5.40 6.57
C ILE A 136 15.80 -5.25 5.65
N VAL A 137 17.00 -5.47 6.18
CA VAL A 137 18.25 -5.31 5.42
C VAL A 137 18.86 -6.69 5.17
N MET A 138 19.32 -6.89 3.94
CA MET A 138 19.96 -8.11 3.49
C MET A 138 21.41 -7.83 3.08
N ASP A 139 22.32 -8.70 3.53
CA ASP A 139 23.69 -8.80 2.96
C ASP A 139 23.66 -9.65 1.67
N GLU A 140 24.75 -10.21 1.25
CA GLU A 140 24.83 -11.05 0.04
C GLU A 140 24.16 -12.42 0.20
N TYR A 141 23.82 -12.86 1.41
CA TYR A 141 23.37 -14.23 1.70
C TYR A 141 22.12 -14.31 2.55
N LYS A 142 21.88 -13.37 3.46
CA LYS A 142 20.87 -13.46 4.52
C LYS A 142 20.29 -12.11 4.95
N ILE A 143 19.22 -12.17 5.70
CA ILE A 143 18.69 -11.04 6.48
C ILE A 143 19.63 -10.79 7.67
N ILE A 144 20.05 -9.55 7.88
CA ILE A 144 20.97 -9.16 8.97
C ILE A 144 20.25 -8.64 10.22
N ASN A 145 18.95 -8.36 10.14
CA ASN A 145 18.14 -8.00 11.29
C ASN A 145 18.09 -9.15 12.31
N ASN A 146 18.03 -8.82 13.59
CA ASN A 146 17.90 -9.81 14.67
C ASN A 146 16.46 -10.28 14.90
N ASP A 147 15.47 -9.45 14.55
CA ASP A 147 14.05 -9.75 14.69
C ASP A 147 13.53 -10.61 13.52
N ARG A 148 12.42 -11.31 13.79
CA ARG A 148 11.75 -12.12 12.77
C ARG A 148 10.98 -11.25 11.78
N LEU A 149 10.71 -11.82 10.60
CA LEU A 149 9.73 -11.27 9.67
C LEU A 149 8.34 -11.23 10.34
N ARG A 150 7.57 -10.19 10.04
CA ARG A 150 6.18 -10.02 10.52
C ARG A 150 5.20 -10.90 9.77
N TYR A 151 5.53 -11.26 8.52
CA TYR A 151 4.83 -12.21 7.66
C TYR A 151 5.88 -13.11 6.99
N GLU A 152 5.55 -14.35 6.68
CA GLU A 152 6.46 -15.25 5.96
C GLU A 152 6.85 -14.71 4.58
N ASP A 153 5.92 -13.99 3.95
CA ASP A 153 6.00 -13.36 2.63
C ASP A 153 6.06 -11.81 2.73
N GLU A 154 6.68 -11.27 3.81
CA GLU A 154 6.70 -9.82 4.12
C GLU A 154 7.21 -8.97 2.96
N PHE A 155 8.15 -9.46 2.18
CA PHE A 155 8.73 -8.72 1.05
C PHE A 155 7.70 -8.42 -0.05
N VAL A 156 6.93 -9.40 -0.48
CA VAL A 156 5.92 -9.18 -1.52
C VAL A 156 4.74 -8.38 -0.98
N ARG A 157 4.39 -8.54 0.31
CA ARG A 157 3.37 -7.71 0.97
C ARG A 157 3.76 -6.23 1.00
N HIS A 158 5.04 -5.95 1.28
CA HIS A 158 5.52 -4.56 1.21
C HIS A 158 5.44 -4.00 -0.21
N LYS A 159 5.72 -4.80 -1.24
CA LYS A 159 5.55 -4.36 -2.64
C LYS A 159 4.09 -4.08 -3.00
N VAL A 160 3.15 -4.80 -2.40
CA VAL A 160 1.71 -4.49 -2.49
C VAL A 160 1.39 -3.19 -1.76
N LEU A 161 1.96 -2.96 -0.57
CA LEU A 161 1.82 -1.69 0.16
C LEU A 161 2.31 -0.51 -0.68
N ASP A 162 3.48 -0.63 -1.31
CA ASP A 162 4.01 0.38 -2.24
C ASP A 162 3.02 0.64 -3.39
N ALA A 163 2.50 -0.43 -4.01
CA ALA A 163 1.57 -0.32 -5.12
C ALA A 163 0.26 0.39 -4.73
N PHE A 164 -0.32 0.10 -3.56
CA PHE A 164 -1.48 0.85 -3.05
C PHE A 164 -1.21 2.35 -2.98
N GLY A 165 -0.03 2.72 -2.47
CA GLY A 165 0.38 4.11 -2.37
C GLY A 165 0.59 4.78 -3.72
N ASP A 166 1.25 4.09 -4.65
CA ASP A 166 1.52 4.59 -6.00
C ASP A 166 0.23 4.80 -6.80
N LEU A 167 -0.67 3.80 -6.75
CA LEU A 167 -1.93 3.83 -7.49
C LEU A 167 -2.86 4.96 -7.00
N TYR A 168 -2.78 5.33 -5.73
CA TYR A 168 -3.57 6.44 -5.19
C TYR A 168 -3.11 7.82 -5.66
N LEU A 169 -1.95 7.94 -6.27
CA LEU A 169 -1.47 9.19 -6.89
C LEU A 169 -2.35 9.66 -8.07
N THR A 170 -3.26 8.84 -8.55
CA THR A 170 -4.31 9.26 -9.51
C THR A 170 -5.33 10.23 -8.93
N GLY A 171 -5.36 10.39 -7.59
CA GLY A 171 -6.30 11.24 -6.87
C GLY A 171 -7.67 10.62 -6.61
N HIS A 172 -7.90 9.40 -7.06
CA HIS A 172 -9.14 8.63 -6.84
C HIS A 172 -8.81 7.15 -6.62
N ALA A 173 -9.65 6.46 -5.86
CA ALA A 173 -9.55 5.00 -5.74
C ALA A 173 -9.89 4.33 -7.08
N LEU A 174 -9.24 3.19 -7.35
CA LEU A 174 -9.40 2.44 -8.58
C LEU A 174 -10.49 1.35 -8.43
N LEU A 175 -11.24 1.14 -9.49
CA LEU A 175 -12.01 -0.07 -9.75
C LEU A 175 -11.37 -0.77 -10.95
N GLY A 176 -10.70 -1.87 -10.68
CA GLY A 176 -9.91 -2.59 -11.66
C GLY A 176 -9.01 -3.62 -11.01
N LYS A 177 -8.37 -4.44 -11.81
CA LYS A 177 -7.35 -5.38 -11.37
C LYS A 177 -5.97 -4.86 -11.75
N PHE A 178 -5.10 -4.74 -10.76
CA PHE A 178 -3.69 -4.43 -10.96
C PHE A 178 -2.87 -5.72 -10.89
N THR A 179 -2.11 -6.01 -11.94
CA THR A 179 -1.20 -7.16 -11.99
C THR A 179 0.22 -6.66 -12.22
N ALA A 180 1.16 -7.09 -11.38
CA ALA A 180 2.55 -6.65 -11.44
C ALA A 180 3.54 -7.80 -11.29
N PHE A 181 4.60 -7.75 -12.08
CA PHE A 181 5.75 -8.63 -11.98
C PHE A 181 7.03 -7.83 -11.95
N LYS A 182 7.82 -7.99 -10.86
CA LYS A 182 9.08 -7.26 -10.63
C LYS A 182 8.92 -5.73 -10.73
N SER A 183 7.72 -5.21 -10.48
CA SER A 183 7.42 -3.80 -10.57
C SER A 183 7.94 -3.02 -9.37
N GLY A 184 7.99 -1.72 -9.52
CA GLY A 184 8.32 -0.72 -8.50
C GLY A 184 7.75 0.63 -8.89
N HIS A 185 8.06 1.67 -8.11
CA HIS A 185 7.49 3.01 -8.24
C HIS A 185 7.55 3.57 -9.66
N GLU A 186 8.69 3.40 -10.37
CA GLU A 186 8.83 3.90 -11.73
C GLU A 186 7.85 3.23 -12.72
N ILE A 187 7.77 1.90 -12.70
CA ILE A 187 6.89 1.14 -13.60
C ILE A 187 5.41 1.42 -13.28
N ASN A 188 5.07 1.48 -11.99
CA ASN A 188 3.72 1.83 -11.54
C ASN A 188 3.36 3.25 -12.02
N ASN A 189 4.27 4.21 -11.87
CA ASN A 189 4.05 5.59 -12.32
C ASN A 189 3.88 5.68 -13.84
N GLN A 190 4.68 4.96 -14.63
CA GLN A 190 4.54 4.95 -16.09
C GLN A 190 3.20 4.35 -16.53
N LEU A 191 2.73 3.28 -15.87
CA LEU A 191 1.40 2.73 -16.12
C LEU A 191 0.29 3.76 -15.82
N LEU A 192 0.38 4.48 -14.70
CA LEU A 192 -0.60 5.52 -14.36
C LEU A 192 -0.58 6.68 -15.35
N ARG A 193 0.60 7.06 -15.87
CA ARG A 193 0.70 8.05 -16.95
C ARG A 193 0.01 7.58 -18.23
N LEU A 194 0.14 6.30 -18.58
CA LEU A 194 -0.61 5.72 -19.71
C LEU A 194 -2.11 5.81 -19.46
N LEU A 195 -2.58 5.40 -18.28
CA LEU A 195 -3.99 5.48 -17.89
C LEU A 195 -4.51 6.93 -18.02
N MET A 196 -3.82 7.90 -17.40
CA MET A 196 -4.26 9.29 -17.40
C MET A 196 -4.24 9.93 -18.79
N LYS A 197 -3.38 9.46 -19.69
CA LYS A 197 -3.28 9.93 -21.08
C LYS A 197 -4.39 9.39 -21.97
N ASP A 198 -4.78 8.13 -21.82
CA ASP A 198 -5.86 7.50 -22.59
C ASP A 198 -7.21 7.64 -21.89
N LYS A 199 -7.90 8.76 -22.18
CA LYS A 199 -9.21 9.07 -21.59
C LYS A 199 -10.32 8.06 -21.92
N ASP A 200 -10.13 7.22 -22.92
CA ASP A 200 -11.07 6.15 -23.28
C ASP A 200 -10.84 4.88 -22.45
N SER A 201 -9.73 4.79 -21.70
CA SER A 201 -9.37 3.62 -20.93
C SER A 201 -10.03 3.57 -19.55
N TYR A 202 -10.66 4.64 -19.10
CA TYR A 202 -11.35 4.69 -17.82
C TYR A 202 -12.56 5.64 -17.83
N ASP A 203 -13.45 5.46 -16.88
CA ASP A 203 -14.50 6.41 -16.52
C ASP A 203 -14.29 6.89 -15.08
N LEU A 204 -14.68 8.13 -14.80
CA LEU A 204 -14.79 8.64 -13.45
C LEU A 204 -16.24 8.48 -13.00
N VAL A 205 -16.49 7.56 -12.06
CA VAL A 205 -17.83 7.15 -11.63
C VAL A 205 -18.06 7.42 -10.16
N SER A 206 -19.31 7.72 -9.78
CA SER A 206 -19.82 7.56 -8.42
C SER A 206 -20.57 6.24 -8.35
N LEU A 207 -20.48 5.53 -7.24
CA LEU A 207 -21.19 4.27 -7.04
C LEU A 207 -22.55 4.55 -6.39
N THR A 208 -23.52 3.70 -6.74
CA THR A 208 -24.87 3.72 -6.19
C THR A 208 -25.18 2.40 -5.48
N GLU A 209 -26.25 2.35 -4.68
CA GLU A 209 -26.68 1.12 -3.99
C GLU A 209 -26.94 -0.07 -4.92
N SER A 210 -27.20 0.19 -6.20
CA SER A 210 -27.39 -0.85 -7.22
C SER A 210 -26.08 -1.47 -7.73
N ASP A 211 -24.94 -0.82 -7.47
CA ASP A 211 -23.65 -1.34 -7.88
C ASP A 211 -23.18 -2.45 -6.91
N ARG A 212 -22.80 -3.60 -7.45
CA ARG A 212 -22.32 -4.74 -6.63
C ARG A 212 -21.19 -4.35 -5.69
N VAL A 213 -20.26 -3.53 -6.17
CA VAL A 213 -19.09 -3.08 -5.43
C VAL A 213 -19.47 -2.12 -4.29
N TYR A 214 -20.60 -1.42 -4.39
CA TYR A 214 -21.08 -0.50 -3.36
C TYR A 214 -21.25 -1.21 -2.01
N GLN A 215 -21.91 -2.36 -1.97
CA GLN A 215 -22.11 -3.12 -0.75
C GLN A 215 -20.80 -3.65 -0.17
N GLN A 216 -19.85 -4.05 -1.00
CA GLN A 216 -18.54 -4.47 -0.55
C GLN A 216 -17.78 -3.31 0.12
N ILE A 217 -17.84 -2.10 -0.47
CA ILE A 217 -17.22 -0.90 0.08
C ILE A 217 -17.85 -0.51 1.43
N ILE A 218 -19.18 -0.56 1.55
CA ILE A 218 -19.87 -0.26 2.80
C ILE A 218 -19.41 -1.24 3.89
N ASN A 219 -19.47 -2.54 3.63
CA ASN A 219 -19.04 -3.56 4.59
C ASN A 219 -17.55 -3.39 4.99
N HIS A 220 -16.69 -3.05 4.03
CA HIS A 220 -15.28 -2.78 4.30
C HIS A 220 -15.09 -1.57 5.22
N ASN A 221 -15.80 -0.48 4.97
CA ASN A 221 -15.75 0.72 5.80
C ASN A 221 -16.30 0.47 7.22
N GLU A 222 -17.39 -0.28 7.36
CA GLU A 222 -17.93 -0.69 8.66
C GLU A 222 -16.90 -1.52 9.46
N GLN A 223 -16.17 -2.42 8.81
CA GLN A 223 -15.08 -3.17 9.45
C GLN A 223 -13.93 -2.25 9.91
N LEU A 224 -13.56 -1.25 9.11
CA LEU A 224 -12.54 -0.27 9.50
C LEU A 224 -12.99 0.55 10.72
N GLU A 225 -14.26 0.95 10.80
CA GLU A 225 -14.82 1.67 11.96
C GLU A 225 -14.82 0.78 13.22
N LEU A 226 -15.12 -0.50 13.10
CA LEU A 226 -15.03 -1.46 14.21
C LEU A 226 -13.60 -1.59 14.74
N ILE A 227 -12.62 -1.74 13.84
CA ILE A 227 -11.20 -1.79 14.21
C ILE A 227 -10.75 -0.50 14.91
N GLN A 228 -11.23 0.67 14.45
CA GLN A 228 -10.97 1.95 15.10
C GLN A 228 -11.49 1.98 16.54
N ASN A 229 -12.73 1.55 16.74
CA ASN A 229 -13.37 1.53 18.05
C ASN A 229 -12.67 0.57 19.03
N GLU A 230 -12.27 -0.62 18.55
CA GLU A 230 -11.52 -1.59 19.37
C GLU A 230 -10.12 -1.07 19.75
N ALA A 231 -9.41 -0.44 18.82
CA ALA A 231 -8.10 0.16 19.10
C ALA A 231 -8.19 1.32 20.10
N ALA A 232 -9.20 2.18 19.98
CA ALA A 232 -9.48 3.27 20.93
C ALA A 232 -9.84 2.71 22.32
N LEU A 233 -10.64 1.65 22.39
CA LEU A 233 -11.01 0.99 23.63
C LEU A 233 -9.79 0.33 24.30
N ALA A 234 -8.95 -0.36 23.54
CA ALA A 234 -7.72 -0.99 24.02
C ALA A 234 -6.74 0.04 24.58
N TRP A 235 -6.58 1.18 23.88
CA TRP A 235 -5.77 2.31 24.36
C TRP A 235 -6.31 2.88 25.68
N PHE A 236 -7.62 3.12 25.77
CA PHE A 236 -8.28 3.64 26.98
C PHE A 236 -8.14 2.67 28.16
N LEU A 237 -8.35 1.37 27.95
CA LEU A 237 -8.17 0.34 28.97
C LEU A 237 -6.70 0.22 29.42
N GLY A 238 -5.75 0.36 28.46
CA GLY A 238 -4.32 0.40 28.79
C GLY A 238 -3.94 1.56 29.69
N GLN A 239 -4.55 2.73 29.50
CA GLN A 239 -4.33 3.89 30.39
C GLN A 239 -4.89 3.65 31.81
N LEU A 240 -6.01 2.93 31.96
CA LEU A 240 -6.61 2.62 33.27
C LEU A 240 -5.81 1.60 34.09
N LEU A 241 -4.96 0.81 33.47
CA LEU A 241 -4.11 -0.20 34.15
C LEU A 241 -2.79 0.38 34.69
N PHE A 242 -2.46 1.63 34.38
CA PHE A 242 -1.26 2.33 34.82
C PHE A 242 -1.53 3.44 35.85
N TYR A 243 -2.76 3.53 36.37
CA TYR A 243 -3.17 4.32 37.55
C TYR A 243 -3.69 3.36 38.64
#